data_d64a84499517ed0d37091991e10f04be
#
_entry.id   d64a84499517ed0d37091991e10f04be
#
_cell.length_a   1.000
_cell.length_b   1.000
_cell.length_c   1.000
_cell.angle_alpha   90.00
_cell.angle_beta   90.00
_cell.angle_gamma   90.00
#
_symmetry.space_group_name_H-M   'P 1'
#
loop_
_entity.id
_entity.type
_entity.pdbx_description
1 polymer ?
#
loop_
_entity_poly.entity_id
_entity_poly.type
_entity_poly.pdbx_seq_one_letter_code
_entity_poly.pdbx_strand_id
1 'polypeptide(L)'
;MDFLFDSITLDKPLNYRNKLILELLYGTGIRVSELIQIQIKDINFKNKLITVHGKGSKDRIVPVYDDLVEQLKHYITIIRPLLISKSEDQENRTLLLNKNGTSLTDRGVRKILNKIINDASETFRITPHMIRHSFATALLNNGADLRSVQELLGHENLSSTQIYTHVSKEQLMSKYFEIKEKEENER
;
A
#
# COMPACT_ATOMS: atom_id res chain seq x y z
N MET A 1 -6.48 -13.58 -2.10
CA MET A 1 -5.82 -12.67 -1.13
C MET A 1 -6.57 -12.59 0.19
N ASP A 2 -7.88 -12.81 0.18
CA ASP A 2 -8.77 -12.64 1.33
C ASP A 2 -8.37 -13.50 2.53
N PHE A 3 -7.95 -14.73 2.31
CA PHE A 3 -7.44 -15.61 3.38
C PHE A 3 -6.27 -15.01 4.20
N LEU A 4 -5.46 -14.10 3.60
CA LEU A 4 -4.41 -13.39 4.35
C LEU A 4 -4.99 -12.29 5.25
N PHE A 5 -6.03 -11.59 4.75
CA PHE A 5 -6.71 -10.57 5.54
C PHE A 5 -7.49 -11.19 6.70
N ASP A 6 -8.17 -12.31 6.45
CA ASP A 6 -8.97 -13.04 7.43
C ASP A 6 -8.10 -13.66 8.54
N SER A 7 -6.84 -13.96 8.25
CA SER A 7 -5.89 -14.48 9.26
C SER A 7 -5.48 -13.45 10.31
N ILE A 8 -5.74 -12.15 10.08
CA ILE A 8 -5.29 -11.07 10.96
C ILE A 8 -6.44 -10.65 11.88
N THR A 9 -6.40 -11.09 13.13
CA THR A 9 -7.31 -10.61 14.18
C THR A 9 -6.95 -9.19 14.61
N LEU A 10 -7.94 -8.29 14.72
CA LEU A 10 -7.75 -6.87 15.04
C LEU A 10 -7.79 -6.57 16.56
N ASP A 11 -7.29 -7.48 17.37
CA ASP A 11 -7.31 -7.43 18.84
C ASP A 11 -6.21 -6.52 19.43
N LYS A 12 -5.18 -6.19 18.63
CA LYS A 12 -4.00 -5.41 19.08
C LYS A 12 -3.63 -4.31 18.07
N PRO A 13 -3.10 -3.16 18.56
CA PRO A 13 -2.64 -2.08 17.69
C PRO A 13 -1.65 -2.54 16.60
N LEU A 14 -0.76 -3.48 16.93
CA LEU A 14 0.21 -4.01 15.96
C LEU A 14 -0.45 -4.85 14.86
N ASN A 15 -1.53 -5.57 15.17
CA ASN A 15 -2.26 -6.35 14.18
C ASN A 15 -3.01 -5.43 13.21
N TYR A 16 -3.60 -4.34 13.70
CA TYR A 16 -4.19 -3.32 12.87
C TYR A 16 -3.16 -2.71 11.90
N ARG A 17 -1.98 -2.32 12.40
CA ARG A 17 -0.87 -1.85 11.59
C ARG A 17 -0.43 -2.90 10.56
N ASN A 18 -0.38 -4.17 10.93
CA ASN A 18 0.01 -5.27 10.04
C ASN A 18 -1.00 -5.44 8.89
N LYS A 19 -2.30 -5.36 9.19
CA LYS A 19 -3.34 -5.38 8.17
C LYS A 19 -3.19 -4.20 7.22
N LEU A 20 -2.99 -2.99 7.74
CA LEU A 20 -2.79 -1.79 6.93
C LEU A 20 -1.55 -1.89 6.01
N ILE A 21 -0.46 -2.53 6.45
CA ILE A 21 0.71 -2.80 5.60
C ILE A 21 0.31 -3.68 4.41
N LEU A 22 -0.44 -4.75 4.65
CA LEU A 22 -0.89 -5.66 3.61
C LEU A 22 -1.83 -4.95 2.63
N GLU A 23 -2.80 -4.15 3.15
CA GLU A 23 -3.73 -3.35 2.35
C GLU A 23 -3.01 -2.32 1.48
N LEU A 24 -2.02 -1.60 2.00
CA LEU A 24 -1.24 -0.65 1.23
C LEU A 24 -0.47 -1.33 0.09
N LEU A 25 0.20 -2.45 0.37
CA LEU A 25 0.95 -3.19 -0.65
C LEU A 25 0.04 -3.78 -1.72
N TYR A 26 -1.09 -4.38 -1.33
CA TYR A 26 -2.04 -4.99 -2.25
C TYR A 26 -2.88 -3.96 -2.98
N GLY A 27 -3.36 -2.92 -2.28
CA GLY A 27 -4.24 -1.91 -2.84
C GLY A 27 -3.54 -0.92 -3.77
N THR A 28 -2.24 -0.69 -3.61
CA THR A 28 -1.50 0.33 -4.38
C THR A 28 -0.35 -0.22 -5.22
N GLY A 29 0.06 -1.46 -4.98
CA GLY A 29 1.18 -2.08 -5.67
C GLY A 29 2.55 -1.42 -5.41
N ILE A 30 2.71 -0.59 -4.38
CA ILE A 30 3.98 0.07 -4.04
C ILE A 30 5.04 -0.93 -3.57
N ARG A 31 6.32 -0.55 -3.68
CA ARG A 31 7.43 -1.37 -3.16
C ARG A 31 7.54 -1.23 -1.64
N VAL A 32 8.08 -2.26 -0.97
CA VAL A 32 8.32 -2.20 0.49
C VAL A 32 9.22 -1.02 0.86
N SER A 33 10.26 -0.75 0.07
CA SER A 33 11.16 0.39 0.29
C SER A 33 10.48 1.75 0.15
N GLU A 34 9.46 1.84 -0.70
CA GLU A 34 8.62 3.03 -0.85
C GLU A 34 7.63 3.15 0.31
N LEU A 35 6.98 2.04 0.68
CA LEU A 35 6.02 1.99 1.78
C LEU A 35 6.58 2.54 3.10
N ILE A 36 7.81 2.16 3.46
CA ILE A 36 8.44 2.60 4.71
C ILE A 36 8.83 4.08 4.73
N GLN A 37 8.88 4.73 3.58
CA GLN A 37 9.22 6.15 3.44
C GLN A 37 8.00 7.06 3.48
N ILE A 38 6.79 6.53 3.34
CA ILE A 38 5.55 7.34 3.36
C ILE A 38 5.45 8.07 4.69
N GLN A 39 5.23 9.38 4.59
CA GLN A 39 4.91 10.26 5.72
C GLN A 39 3.41 10.56 5.74
N ILE A 40 2.90 11.00 6.89
CA ILE A 40 1.48 11.36 7.01
C ILE A 40 1.10 12.49 6.03
N LYS A 41 2.01 13.45 5.79
CA LYS A 41 1.79 14.57 4.85
C LYS A 41 1.65 14.15 3.39
N ASP A 42 2.14 12.95 3.04
CA ASP A 42 2.10 12.44 1.66
C ASP A 42 0.71 11.89 1.28
N ILE A 43 -0.21 11.84 2.24
CA ILE A 43 -1.57 11.34 2.06
C ILE A 43 -2.54 12.50 1.85
N ASN A 44 -3.16 12.53 0.69
CA ASN A 44 -4.24 13.45 0.38
C ASN A 44 -5.59 12.73 0.51
N PHE A 45 -6.20 12.84 1.69
CA PHE A 45 -7.49 12.19 1.99
C PHE A 45 -8.65 12.72 1.14
N LYS A 46 -8.62 14.02 0.79
CA LYS A 46 -9.68 14.63 -0.03
C LYS A 46 -9.72 14.05 -1.44
N ASN A 47 -8.56 13.83 -2.03
CA ASN A 47 -8.43 13.34 -3.40
C ASN A 47 -8.18 11.83 -3.45
N LYS A 48 -8.10 11.15 -2.30
CA LYS A 48 -7.81 9.70 -2.17
C LYS A 48 -6.51 9.32 -2.88
N LEU A 49 -5.42 10.03 -2.60
CA LEU A 49 -4.13 9.88 -3.27
C LEU A 49 -3.00 9.79 -2.24
N ILE A 50 -1.97 9.00 -2.56
CA ILE A 50 -0.70 8.99 -1.82
C ILE A 50 0.43 9.36 -2.76
N THR A 51 1.28 10.29 -2.34
CA THR A 51 2.55 10.59 -3.02
C THR A 51 3.59 9.56 -2.59
N VAL A 52 4.17 8.86 -3.55
CA VAL A 52 5.17 7.82 -3.33
C VAL A 52 6.51 8.30 -3.88
N HIS A 53 7.50 8.39 -3.00
CA HIS A 53 8.85 8.85 -3.35
C HIS A 53 9.67 7.71 -3.93
N GLY A 54 10.06 7.84 -5.21
CA GLY A 54 10.84 6.86 -5.94
C GLY A 54 12.35 7.14 -5.90
N LYS A 55 13.15 6.20 -6.40
CA LYS A 55 14.59 6.39 -6.53
C LYS A 55 14.90 7.51 -7.52
N GLY A 56 15.84 8.41 -7.18
CA GLY A 56 16.26 9.50 -8.05
C GLY A 56 15.24 10.65 -8.16
N SER A 57 14.50 10.92 -7.08
CA SER A 57 13.51 12.02 -7.00
C SER A 57 12.38 11.90 -8.05
N LYS A 58 12.05 10.70 -8.46
CA LYS A 58 10.91 10.43 -9.33
C LYS A 58 9.69 10.06 -8.48
N ASP A 59 8.98 11.11 -8.05
CA ASP A 59 7.75 10.92 -7.29
C ASP A 59 6.60 10.53 -8.23
N ARG A 60 5.72 9.68 -7.72
CA ARG A 60 4.47 9.35 -8.39
C ARG A 60 3.32 9.36 -7.42
N ILE A 61 2.14 9.50 -7.96
CA ILE A 61 0.88 9.49 -7.19
C ILE A 61 0.20 8.15 -7.42
N VAL A 62 -0.25 7.52 -6.34
CA VAL A 62 -1.04 6.29 -6.37
C VAL A 62 -2.42 6.54 -5.76
N PRO A 63 -3.49 6.00 -6.36
CA PRO A 63 -4.84 6.10 -5.80
C PRO A 63 -5.00 5.17 -4.59
N VAL A 64 -5.95 5.51 -3.72
CA VAL A 64 -6.41 4.67 -2.61
C VAL A 64 -7.94 4.64 -2.60
N TYR A 65 -8.52 3.47 -2.40
CA TYR A 65 -9.96 3.25 -2.35
C TYR A 65 -10.55 3.60 -0.98
N ASP A 66 -11.87 3.65 -0.89
CA ASP A 66 -12.56 4.23 0.27
C ASP A 66 -12.27 3.50 1.57
N ASP A 67 -12.34 2.19 1.61
CA ASP A 67 -12.01 1.40 2.80
C ASP A 67 -10.57 1.62 3.27
N LEU A 68 -9.62 1.71 2.33
CA LEU A 68 -8.22 2.00 2.69
C LEU A 68 -8.05 3.41 3.25
N VAL A 69 -8.82 4.38 2.74
CA VAL A 69 -8.85 5.75 3.29
C VAL A 69 -9.34 5.72 4.74
N GLU A 70 -10.43 5.01 5.04
CA GLU A 70 -10.97 4.91 6.40
C GLU A 70 -10.00 4.15 7.33
N GLN A 71 -9.37 3.09 6.86
CA GLN A 71 -8.34 2.37 7.60
C GLN A 71 -7.12 3.27 7.91
N LEU A 72 -6.68 4.08 6.95
CA LEU A 72 -5.60 5.06 7.15
C LEU A 72 -5.98 6.11 8.19
N LYS A 73 -7.18 6.68 8.11
CA LYS A 73 -7.67 7.65 9.10
C LYS A 73 -7.70 7.04 10.50
N HIS A 74 -8.29 5.86 10.64
CA HIS A 74 -8.36 5.16 11.92
C HIS A 74 -6.95 4.85 12.46
N TYR A 75 -6.07 4.36 11.62
CA TYR A 75 -4.68 4.10 12.03
C TYR A 75 -3.99 5.36 12.52
N ILE A 76 -4.07 6.46 11.79
CA ILE A 76 -3.39 7.71 12.12
C ILE A 76 -3.95 8.34 13.40
N THR A 77 -5.28 8.29 13.59
CA THR A 77 -5.94 8.98 14.69
C THR A 77 -6.00 8.16 15.99
N ILE A 78 -6.09 6.83 15.88
CA ILE A 78 -6.32 5.95 17.05
C ILE A 78 -5.09 5.05 17.31
N ILE A 79 -4.64 4.32 16.30
CA ILE A 79 -3.64 3.27 16.52
C ILE A 79 -2.22 3.83 16.62
N ARG A 80 -1.86 4.74 15.72
CA ARG A 80 -0.52 5.32 15.65
C ARG A 80 -0.13 6.09 16.92
N PRO A 81 -1.01 6.88 17.58
CA PRO A 81 -0.73 7.50 18.86
C PRO A 81 -0.34 6.49 19.96
N LEU A 82 -0.97 5.31 19.99
CA LEU A 82 -0.64 4.25 20.95
C LEU A 82 0.74 3.62 20.67
N LEU A 83 1.23 3.71 19.46
CA LEU A 83 2.55 3.20 19.10
C LEU A 83 3.63 4.24 19.35
N ILE A 84 3.44 5.50 18.91
CA ILE A 84 4.45 6.55 19.03
C ILE A 84 4.71 6.93 20.50
N SER A 85 3.70 6.80 21.39
CA SER A 85 3.86 7.05 22.82
C SER A 85 4.96 6.20 23.49
N LYS A 86 5.42 5.14 22.83
CA LYS A 86 6.50 4.27 23.30
C LYS A 86 7.89 4.73 22.84
N SER A 87 7.96 5.73 21.97
CA SER A 87 9.20 6.29 21.46
C SER A 87 9.59 7.55 22.23
N GLU A 88 10.90 7.79 22.35
CA GLU A 88 11.42 9.08 22.81
C GLU A 88 11.21 10.17 21.74
N ASP A 89 11.24 9.81 20.46
CA ASP A 89 10.95 10.69 19.31
C ASP A 89 9.43 10.72 19.03
N GLN A 90 8.74 11.66 19.68
CA GLN A 90 7.31 11.91 19.47
C GLN A 90 7.02 12.67 18.17
N GLU A 91 8.03 13.25 17.52
CA GLU A 91 7.89 14.02 16.28
C GLU A 91 8.07 13.19 15.02
N ASN A 92 8.30 11.88 15.15
CA ASN A 92 8.42 10.98 14.02
C ASN A 92 7.18 11.08 13.11
N ARG A 93 7.39 11.49 11.85
CA ARG A 93 6.33 11.75 10.87
C ARG A 93 6.08 10.61 9.89
N THR A 94 6.86 9.52 9.96
CA THR A 94 6.62 8.35 9.12
C THR A 94 5.24 7.76 9.41
N LEU A 95 4.55 7.30 8.38
CA LEU A 95 3.22 6.72 8.51
C LEU A 95 3.28 5.49 9.43
N LEU A 96 4.11 4.52 9.07
CA LEU A 96 4.13 3.21 9.73
C LEU A 96 5.21 3.11 10.79
N LEU A 97 4.80 2.74 12.00
CA LEU A 97 5.68 2.60 13.16
C LEU A 97 5.87 1.12 13.54
N ASN A 98 7.00 0.81 14.12
CA ASN A 98 7.27 -0.49 14.72
C ASN A 98 6.70 -0.59 16.16
N LYS A 99 6.92 -1.70 16.84
CA LYS A 99 6.42 -1.94 18.20
C LYS A 99 6.97 -0.98 19.27
N ASN A 100 8.09 -0.32 18.97
CA ASN A 100 8.77 0.62 19.87
C ASN A 100 8.43 2.09 19.52
N GLY A 101 7.52 2.34 18.57
CA GLY A 101 7.13 3.68 18.13
C GLY A 101 8.09 4.35 17.16
N THR A 102 9.16 3.70 16.73
CA THR A 102 10.09 4.21 15.72
C THR A 102 9.69 3.75 14.31
N SER A 103 10.30 4.33 13.28
CA SER A 103 10.02 4.00 11.88
C SER A 103 10.23 2.51 11.57
N LEU A 104 9.39 1.95 10.72
CA LEU A 104 9.58 0.60 10.20
C LEU A 104 10.75 0.54 9.21
N THR A 105 11.42 -0.61 9.18
CA THR A 105 12.47 -0.93 8.20
C THR A 105 11.95 -1.92 7.16
N ASP A 106 12.58 -2.00 5.98
CA ASP A 106 12.28 -3.01 4.94
C ASP A 106 12.31 -4.44 5.53
N ARG A 107 13.37 -4.76 6.29
CA ARG A 107 13.48 -6.05 6.98
C ARG A 107 12.32 -6.29 7.97
N GLY A 108 11.88 -5.23 8.66
CA GLY A 108 10.74 -5.28 9.59
C GLY A 108 9.45 -5.63 8.87
N VAL A 109 9.16 -4.96 7.73
CA VAL A 109 7.98 -5.24 6.92
C VAL A 109 8.00 -6.67 6.38
N ARG A 110 9.13 -7.14 5.83
CA ARG A 110 9.26 -8.53 5.34
C ARG A 110 9.01 -9.55 6.44
N LYS A 111 9.51 -9.30 7.66
CA LYS A 111 9.26 -10.17 8.81
C LYS A 111 7.78 -10.22 9.19
N ILE A 112 7.07 -9.08 9.11
CA ILE A 112 5.64 -9.00 9.37
C ILE A 112 4.87 -9.80 8.32
N LEU A 113 5.16 -9.58 7.04
CA LEU A 113 4.50 -10.31 5.95
C LEU A 113 4.73 -11.83 6.05
N ASN A 114 5.96 -12.26 6.31
CA ASN A 114 6.25 -13.68 6.49
C ASN A 114 5.46 -14.27 7.67
N LYS A 115 5.28 -13.51 8.75
CA LYS A 115 4.46 -13.96 9.88
C LYS A 115 2.99 -14.11 9.47
N ILE A 116 2.40 -13.10 8.82
CA ILE A 116 1.00 -13.16 8.34
C ILE A 116 0.80 -14.38 7.43
N ILE A 117 1.73 -14.61 6.51
CA ILE A 117 1.66 -15.73 5.56
C ILE A 117 1.72 -17.07 6.29
N ASN A 118 2.65 -17.22 7.22
CA ASN A 118 2.78 -18.46 8.01
C ASN A 118 1.56 -18.69 8.91
N ASP A 119 0.99 -17.63 9.50
CA ASP A 119 -0.20 -17.73 10.32
C ASP A 119 -1.45 -18.12 9.48
N ALA A 120 -1.50 -17.70 8.20
CA ALA A 120 -2.58 -18.00 7.27
C ALA A 120 -2.47 -19.38 6.62
N SER A 121 -1.27 -19.87 6.34
CA SER A 121 -1.03 -21.16 5.69
C SER A 121 0.45 -21.56 5.76
N GLU A 122 0.72 -22.81 6.16
CA GLU A 122 2.09 -23.36 6.16
C GLU A 122 2.62 -23.65 4.74
N THR A 123 1.73 -23.75 3.74
CA THR A 123 2.04 -24.22 2.38
C THR A 123 2.36 -23.10 1.38
N PHE A 124 1.88 -21.90 1.60
CA PHE A 124 2.06 -20.79 0.66
C PHE A 124 3.29 -19.93 0.99
N ARG A 125 4.12 -19.69 -0.02
CA ARG A 125 5.19 -18.71 0.04
C ARG A 125 4.82 -17.50 -0.80
N ILE A 126 4.31 -16.46 -0.16
CA ILE A 126 3.98 -15.19 -0.81
C ILE A 126 5.09 -14.19 -0.53
N THR A 127 5.53 -13.47 -1.55
CA THR A 127 6.53 -12.42 -1.44
C THR A 127 5.90 -11.04 -1.71
N PRO A 128 6.49 -9.94 -1.24
CA PRO A 128 6.03 -8.59 -1.60
C PRO A 128 5.94 -8.36 -3.12
N HIS A 129 6.84 -8.99 -3.89
CA HIS A 129 6.80 -8.93 -5.35
C HIS A 129 5.58 -9.64 -5.94
N MET A 130 5.17 -10.76 -5.34
CA MET A 130 3.96 -11.47 -5.77
C MET A 130 2.70 -10.65 -5.46
N ILE A 131 2.64 -9.99 -4.29
CA ILE A 131 1.53 -9.08 -3.95
C ILE A 131 1.42 -7.96 -4.99
N ARG A 132 2.53 -7.32 -5.32
CA ARG A 132 2.58 -6.28 -6.34
C ARG A 132 2.25 -6.81 -7.75
N HIS A 133 2.68 -8.03 -8.08
CA HIS A 133 2.33 -8.69 -9.34
C HIS A 133 0.83 -8.97 -9.43
N SER A 134 0.21 -9.44 -8.34
CA SER A 134 -1.24 -9.65 -8.27
C SER A 134 -2.02 -8.36 -8.51
N PHE A 135 -1.58 -7.23 -7.91
CA PHE A 135 -2.15 -5.92 -8.18
C PHE A 135 -2.05 -5.54 -9.67
N ALA A 136 -0.86 -5.66 -10.28
CA ALA A 136 -0.68 -5.37 -11.70
C ALA A 136 -1.58 -6.23 -12.59
N THR A 137 -1.64 -7.53 -12.31
CA THR A 137 -2.45 -8.50 -13.06
C THR A 137 -3.95 -8.20 -12.93
N ALA A 138 -4.42 -7.83 -11.74
CA ALA A 138 -5.81 -7.43 -11.54
C ALA A 138 -6.19 -6.23 -12.42
N LEU A 139 -5.34 -5.19 -12.48
CA LEU A 139 -5.56 -4.03 -13.34
C LEU A 139 -5.60 -4.41 -14.83
N LEU A 140 -4.64 -5.22 -15.30
CA LEU A 140 -4.56 -5.65 -16.71
C LEU A 140 -5.76 -6.52 -17.11
N ASN A 141 -6.16 -7.48 -16.27
CA ASN A 141 -7.30 -8.36 -16.54
C ASN A 141 -8.63 -7.60 -16.61
N ASN A 142 -8.72 -6.44 -15.94
CA ASN A 142 -9.88 -5.54 -16.02
C ASN A 142 -9.75 -4.45 -17.10
N GLY A 143 -8.81 -4.64 -18.05
CA GLY A 143 -8.68 -3.82 -19.25
C GLY A 143 -7.91 -2.51 -19.05
N ALA A 144 -7.11 -2.39 -17.98
CA ALA A 144 -6.15 -1.30 -17.88
C ALA A 144 -5.01 -1.48 -18.90
N ASP A 145 -4.57 -0.38 -19.50
CA ASP A 145 -3.45 -0.37 -20.42
C ASP A 145 -2.13 -0.71 -19.72
N LEU A 146 -1.35 -1.62 -20.32
CA LEU A 146 -0.08 -2.10 -19.78
C LEU A 146 0.89 -0.96 -19.42
N ARG A 147 0.98 0.05 -20.28
CA ARG A 147 1.88 1.18 -20.08
C ARG A 147 1.45 2.01 -18.88
N SER A 148 0.17 2.28 -18.75
CA SER A 148 -0.41 3.00 -17.61
C SER A 148 -0.16 2.26 -16.29
N VAL A 149 -0.30 0.93 -16.30
CA VAL A 149 0.01 0.10 -15.12
C VAL A 149 1.50 0.15 -14.78
N GLN A 150 2.38 0.10 -15.78
CA GLN A 150 3.83 0.22 -15.56
C GLN A 150 4.23 1.57 -14.97
N GLU A 151 3.62 2.66 -15.42
CA GLU A 151 3.85 4.00 -14.89
C GLU A 151 3.34 4.13 -13.44
N LEU A 152 2.13 3.64 -13.15
CA LEU A 152 1.58 3.60 -11.80
C LEU A 152 2.52 2.85 -10.84
N LEU A 153 3.11 1.77 -11.32
CA LEU A 153 4.07 0.97 -10.56
C LEU A 153 5.46 1.61 -10.49
N GLY A 154 5.81 2.59 -11.31
CA GLY A 154 7.13 3.23 -11.34
C GLY A 154 8.21 2.29 -11.90
N HIS A 155 7.98 1.69 -13.08
CA HIS A 155 8.99 0.94 -13.81
C HIS A 155 9.92 1.89 -14.56
N GLU A 156 11.24 1.82 -14.30
CA GLU A 156 12.25 2.76 -14.83
C GLU A 156 12.60 2.56 -16.31
N ASN A 157 12.24 1.43 -16.94
CA ASN A 157 12.72 1.03 -18.27
C ASN A 157 11.70 1.26 -19.39
N LEU A 158 11.19 2.48 -19.53
CA LEU A 158 10.52 2.87 -20.77
C LEU A 158 11.36 3.93 -21.47
N SER A 159 12.26 3.46 -22.35
CA SER A 159 12.92 4.29 -23.34
C SER A 159 11.89 4.71 -24.38
N SER A 160 11.10 5.71 -24.11
CA SER A 160 10.52 6.62 -25.09
C SER A 160 9.71 7.71 -24.41
N THR A 161 10.18 8.92 -24.62
CA THR A 161 9.48 10.16 -24.33
C THR A 161 8.26 10.27 -25.25
N GLN A 162 7.18 9.57 -24.93
CA GLN A 162 5.87 9.84 -25.53
C GLN A 162 4.96 10.37 -24.45
N ILE A 163 4.34 11.48 -24.76
CA ILE A 163 3.48 12.28 -23.90
C ILE A 163 2.37 11.41 -23.33
N TYR A 164 2.41 11.20 -22.02
CA TYR A 164 1.30 10.62 -21.27
C TYR A 164 0.16 11.64 -21.28
N THR A 165 -0.92 11.33 -21.96
CA THR A 165 -2.08 12.22 -22.02
C THR A 165 -2.86 12.12 -20.70
N HIS A 166 -3.44 13.24 -20.24
CA HIS A 166 -4.35 13.28 -19.08
C HIS A 166 -5.45 12.20 -19.17
N VAL A 167 -5.92 11.89 -20.37
CA VAL A 167 -6.95 10.90 -20.68
C VAL A 167 -6.57 9.48 -20.23
N SER A 168 -5.34 9.03 -20.45
CA SER A 168 -4.92 7.68 -20.04
C SER A 168 -4.79 7.54 -18.51
N LYS A 169 -4.46 8.61 -17.81
CA LYS A 169 -4.39 8.62 -16.35
C LYS A 169 -5.78 8.58 -15.72
N GLU A 170 -6.72 9.33 -16.25
CA GLU A 170 -8.11 9.33 -15.80
C GLU A 170 -8.78 7.97 -16.04
N GLN A 171 -8.54 7.35 -17.19
CA GLN A 171 -9.02 6.01 -17.49
C GLN A 171 -8.43 4.95 -16.55
N LEU A 172 -7.14 5.01 -16.24
CA LEU A 172 -6.51 4.12 -15.27
C LEU A 172 -7.11 4.28 -13.87
N MET A 173 -7.31 5.53 -13.43
CA MET A 173 -7.94 5.83 -12.15
C MET A 173 -9.37 5.29 -12.07
N SER A 174 -10.17 5.50 -13.12
CA SER A 174 -11.53 4.95 -13.21
C SER A 174 -11.53 3.42 -13.09
N LYS A 175 -10.64 2.73 -13.82
CA LYS A 175 -10.51 1.28 -13.76
C LYS A 175 -10.05 0.79 -12.38
N TYR A 176 -9.13 1.50 -11.76
CA TYR A 176 -8.69 1.17 -10.40
C TYR A 176 -9.86 1.20 -9.41
N PHE A 177 -10.66 2.26 -9.40
CA PHE A 177 -11.80 2.37 -8.49
C PHE A 177 -12.87 1.33 -8.81
N GLU A 178 -13.19 1.08 -10.08
CA GLU A 178 -14.14 0.02 -10.49
C GLU A 178 -13.75 -1.37 -9.96
N ILE A 179 -12.45 -1.70 -10.02
CA ILE A 179 -11.95 -2.99 -9.53
C ILE A 179 -12.07 -3.06 -8.00
N LYS A 180 -11.68 -1.98 -7.31
CA LYS A 180 -11.69 -1.97 -5.84
C LYS A 180 -13.09 -2.00 -5.27
N GLU A 181 -14.05 -1.30 -5.87
CA GLU A 181 -15.47 -1.38 -5.51
C GLU A 181 -16.04 -2.81 -5.68
N LYS A 182 -15.64 -3.52 -6.76
CA LYS A 182 -16.03 -4.93 -6.92
C LYS A 182 -15.44 -5.83 -5.85
N GLU A 183 -14.15 -5.70 -5.56
CA GLU A 183 -13.47 -6.47 -4.52
C GLU A 183 -14.05 -6.18 -3.11
N GLU A 184 -14.48 -4.93 -2.83
CA GLU A 184 -15.14 -4.55 -1.58
C GLU A 184 -16.53 -5.18 -1.43
N ASN A 185 -17.30 -5.22 -2.51
CA ASN A 185 -18.65 -5.80 -2.52
C ASN A 185 -18.66 -7.35 -2.43
N GLU A 186 -17.55 -8.01 -2.75
CA GLU A 186 -17.37 -9.46 -2.68
C GLU A 186 -16.81 -9.96 -1.33
N ARG A 187 -16.38 -9.04 -0.46
CA ARG A 187 -15.88 -9.32 0.91
C ARG A 187 -16.96 -9.20 1.96
#